data_7b48d76cb80e4b47838315ee5036aa20
#
_entry.id   7b48d76cb80e4b47838315ee5036aa20
#
_cell.length_a   1.000
_cell.length_b   1.000
_cell.length_c   1.000
_cell.angle_alpha   90.00
_cell.angle_beta   90.00
_cell.angle_gamma   90.00
#
_symmetry.space_group_name_H-M   'P 1'
#
loop_
_entity.id
_entity.type
_entity.pdbx_description
1 polymer ?
#
loop_
_entity_poly.entity_id
_entity_poly.type
_entity_poly.pdbx_seq_one_letter_code
_entity_poly.pdbx_strand_id
1 'polypeptide(L)'
;EIQVGLVGSEMCIRDRYRRDKRGFLPELMQKYYDERVIYKNRMIKAKKAYEKNPSKSLEKEIARCNNIQMAKKISLNSAYGAIGNQYFRYYKLENAEAITLSGQVSIRWIENRMNSYLNKILKTEDVDYVIASDTDSIYLNLGDLVNRVYEGREKDAASIVSFLNKVCEVEFEKYIESSYQTLASYVNAYDQKMFMKRENIADRGIWTAKKRY
;
A
#
# COMPACT_ATOMS: atom_id res chain seq x y z
N GLU A 1 1.67 20.13 -15.52
CA GLU A 1 2.22 20.52 -14.20
C GLU A 1 1.33 19.95 -13.10
N ILE A 2 1.87 19.13 -12.22
CA ILE A 2 1.16 18.62 -11.05
C ILE A 2 1.46 19.59 -9.91
N GLN A 3 0.43 20.21 -9.39
CA GLN A 3 0.54 21.01 -8.19
C GLN A 3 0.18 20.13 -7.00
N VAL A 4 1.16 19.71 -6.22
CA VAL A 4 0.95 19.03 -4.94
C VAL A 4 0.94 20.09 -3.85
N GLY A 5 -0.25 20.50 -3.45
CA GLY A 5 -0.45 21.37 -2.29
C GLY A 5 -0.64 20.51 -1.04
N LEU A 6 0.31 20.54 -0.11
CA LEU A 6 0.17 19.92 1.20
C LEU A 6 -0.45 20.96 2.15
N VAL A 7 -1.70 20.75 2.54
CA VAL A 7 -2.35 21.56 3.56
C VAL A 7 -2.10 20.92 4.92
N GLY A 8 -1.41 21.63 5.83
CA GLY A 8 -1.40 21.26 7.24
C GLY A 8 -0.06 21.22 7.98
N SER A 9 1.04 21.70 7.41
CA SER A 9 2.23 22.07 8.17
C SER A 9 2.85 23.33 7.59
N GLU A 10 3.59 24.08 8.39
CA GLU A 10 4.24 25.35 8.01
C GLU A 10 5.29 25.22 6.89
N MET A 11 5.52 24.04 6.37
CA MET A 11 6.32 23.79 5.18
C MET A 11 5.41 23.45 4.00
N CYS A 12 4.84 24.46 3.37
CA CYS A 12 4.17 24.33 2.08
C CYS A 12 5.21 24.15 0.97
N ILE A 13 5.62 22.94 0.69
CA ILE A 13 6.38 22.63 -0.53
C ILE A 13 5.38 22.69 -1.68
N ARG A 14 5.44 23.74 -2.50
CA ARG A 14 4.62 23.92 -3.70
C ARG A 14 5.40 23.42 -4.91
N ASP A 15 5.60 22.13 -5.02
CA ASP A 15 6.26 21.55 -6.16
C ASP A 15 5.31 21.42 -7.35
N ARG A 16 5.82 21.71 -8.54
CA ARG A 16 5.10 21.55 -9.80
C ARG A 16 5.86 20.57 -10.68
N TYR A 17 5.16 19.54 -11.12
CA TYR A 17 5.70 18.50 -12.00
C TYR A 17 5.05 18.57 -13.39
N ARG A 18 5.84 18.32 -14.42
CA ARG A 18 5.33 18.29 -15.81
C ARG A 18 4.39 17.10 -16.01
N ARG A 19 3.30 17.32 -16.75
CA ARG A 19 2.36 16.26 -17.15
C ARG A 19 2.43 15.89 -18.62
N ASP A 20 3.03 16.77 -19.45
CA ASP A 20 3.15 16.59 -20.88
C ASP A 20 4.17 15.54 -21.28
N LYS A 21 5.17 15.28 -20.44
CA LYS A 21 6.24 14.33 -20.70
C LYS A 21 6.63 13.58 -19.41
N ARG A 22 6.68 12.27 -19.52
CA ARG A 22 7.18 11.43 -18.45
C ARG A 22 8.71 11.53 -18.35
N GLY A 23 9.22 11.71 -17.14
CA GLY A 23 10.67 11.69 -16.90
C GLY A 23 11.25 10.27 -17.01
N PHE A 24 12.54 10.17 -17.32
CA PHE A 24 13.20 8.87 -17.52
C PHE A 24 13.24 8.00 -16.23
N LEU A 25 13.40 8.61 -15.05
CA LEU A 25 13.40 7.86 -13.78
C LEU A 25 12.02 7.24 -13.49
N PRO A 26 10.90 7.97 -13.55
CA PRO A 26 9.57 7.37 -13.43
C PRO A 26 9.30 6.27 -14.47
N GLU A 27 9.78 6.45 -15.71
CA GLU A 27 9.62 5.43 -16.75
C GLU A 27 10.43 4.16 -16.42
N LEU A 28 11.69 4.32 -16.02
CA LEU A 28 12.55 3.21 -15.61
C LEU A 28 12.00 2.46 -14.40
N MET A 29 11.50 3.20 -13.41
CA MET A 29 10.88 2.60 -12.20
C MET A 29 9.62 1.84 -12.54
N GLN A 30 8.77 2.36 -13.44
CA GLN A 30 7.60 1.64 -13.92
C GLN A 30 8.00 0.33 -14.59
N LYS A 31 8.97 0.36 -15.49
CA LYS A 31 9.49 -0.85 -16.15
C LYS A 31 9.98 -1.89 -15.14
N TYR A 32 10.75 -1.47 -14.13
CA TYR A 32 11.26 -2.38 -13.11
C TYR A 32 10.14 -2.96 -12.24
N TYR A 33 9.13 -2.15 -11.94
CA TYR A 33 7.95 -2.61 -11.19
C TYR A 33 7.16 -3.67 -11.98
N ASP A 34 6.87 -3.40 -13.24
CA ASP A 34 6.10 -4.31 -14.09
C ASP A 34 6.84 -5.65 -14.29
N GLU A 35 8.14 -5.59 -14.57
CA GLU A 35 8.97 -6.78 -14.67
C GLU A 35 9.04 -7.55 -13.34
N ARG A 36 9.13 -6.85 -12.20
CA ARG A 36 9.08 -7.49 -10.87
C ARG A 36 7.77 -8.24 -10.67
N VAL A 37 6.64 -7.65 -11.02
CA VAL A 37 5.32 -8.28 -10.91
C VAL A 37 5.25 -9.55 -11.76
N ILE A 38 5.75 -9.50 -12.99
CA ILE A 38 5.81 -10.67 -13.89
C ILE A 38 6.60 -11.81 -13.23
N TYR A 39 7.83 -11.54 -12.78
CA TYR A 39 8.68 -12.57 -12.18
C TYR A 39 8.14 -13.08 -10.83
N LYS A 40 7.52 -12.22 -10.00
CA LYS A 40 6.84 -12.62 -8.79
C LYS A 40 5.68 -13.58 -9.07
N ASN A 41 4.86 -13.28 -10.07
CA ASN A 41 3.74 -14.14 -10.45
C ASN A 41 4.22 -15.47 -11.04
N ARG A 42 5.29 -15.48 -11.84
CA ARG A 42 5.93 -16.71 -12.34
C ARG A 42 6.47 -17.56 -11.19
N MET A 43 7.13 -16.96 -10.22
CA MET A 43 7.60 -17.64 -9.02
C MET A 43 6.46 -18.29 -8.23
N ILE A 44 5.35 -17.58 -8.03
CA ILE A 44 4.17 -18.10 -7.31
C ILE A 44 3.55 -19.28 -8.07
N LYS A 45 3.43 -19.19 -9.40
CA LYS A 45 2.94 -20.28 -10.24
C LYS A 45 3.87 -21.51 -10.15
N ALA A 46 5.17 -21.29 -10.22
CA ALA A 46 6.16 -22.37 -10.11
C ALA A 46 6.13 -23.03 -8.72
N LYS A 47 5.95 -22.26 -7.64
CA LYS A 47 5.79 -22.80 -6.27
C LYS A 47 4.56 -23.68 -6.16
N LYS A 48 3.39 -23.22 -6.65
CA LYS A 48 2.14 -24.03 -6.66
C LYS A 48 2.27 -25.31 -7.49
N ALA A 49 3.04 -25.27 -8.58
CA ALA A 49 3.32 -26.46 -9.39
C ALA A 49 4.29 -27.42 -8.66
N TYR A 50 5.29 -26.90 -7.98
CA TYR A 50 6.25 -27.65 -7.20
C TYR A 50 5.59 -28.39 -6.00
N GLU A 51 4.63 -27.75 -5.32
CA GLU A 51 3.83 -28.37 -4.25
C GLU A 51 3.06 -29.61 -4.74
N LYS A 52 2.59 -29.60 -6.01
CA LYS A 52 1.86 -30.72 -6.61
C LYS A 52 2.77 -31.81 -7.17
N ASN A 53 3.88 -31.42 -7.78
CA ASN A 53 4.84 -32.33 -8.41
C ASN A 53 6.26 -31.76 -8.30
N PRO A 54 7.01 -32.09 -7.24
CA PRO A 54 8.36 -31.60 -7.04
C PRO A 54 9.31 -32.00 -8.18
N SER A 55 9.99 -31.03 -8.77
CA SER A 55 11.01 -31.28 -9.78
C SER A 55 12.18 -30.30 -9.67
N LYS A 56 13.38 -30.76 -9.99
CA LYS A 56 14.61 -29.95 -9.98
C LYS A 56 14.55 -28.77 -10.96
N SER A 57 13.78 -28.90 -12.03
CA SER A 57 13.54 -27.83 -13.00
C SER A 57 12.70 -26.70 -12.39
N LEU A 58 11.63 -27.04 -11.68
CA LEU A 58 10.77 -26.06 -10.99
C LEU A 58 11.52 -25.36 -9.85
N GLU A 59 12.35 -26.10 -9.10
CA GLU A 59 13.21 -25.50 -8.07
C GLU A 59 14.16 -24.43 -8.63
N LYS A 60 14.81 -24.72 -9.75
CA LYS A 60 15.67 -23.76 -10.46
C LYS A 60 14.88 -22.54 -10.96
N GLU A 61 13.68 -22.74 -11.50
CA GLU A 61 12.83 -21.63 -11.97
C GLU A 61 12.36 -20.77 -10.79
N ILE A 62 11.99 -21.34 -9.65
CA ILE A 62 11.64 -20.61 -8.43
C ILE A 62 12.83 -19.75 -7.98
N ALA A 63 14.02 -20.33 -7.87
CA ALA A 63 15.22 -19.60 -7.46
C ALA A 63 15.56 -18.46 -8.43
N ARG A 64 15.52 -18.72 -9.74
CA ARG A 64 15.75 -17.71 -10.78
C ARG A 64 14.77 -16.55 -10.69
N CYS A 65 13.48 -16.85 -10.65
CA CYS A 65 12.43 -15.84 -10.59
C CYS A 65 12.51 -15.03 -9.29
N ASN A 66 12.83 -15.69 -8.17
CA ASN A 66 13.04 -15.02 -6.90
C ASN A 66 14.21 -14.05 -6.93
N ASN A 67 15.35 -14.45 -7.47
CA ASN A 67 16.54 -13.60 -7.57
C ASN A 67 16.26 -12.36 -8.45
N ILE A 68 15.61 -12.54 -9.59
CA ILE A 68 15.28 -11.43 -10.49
C ILE A 68 14.29 -10.45 -9.82
N GLN A 69 13.21 -10.95 -9.23
CA GLN A 69 12.22 -10.08 -8.59
C GLN A 69 12.82 -9.35 -7.38
N MET A 70 13.74 -9.99 -6.64
CA MET A 70 14.42 -9.38 -5.51
C MET A 70 15.40 -8.29 -5.96
N ALA A 71 16.21 -8.54 -6.99
CA ALA A 71 17.11 -7.54 -7.57
C ALA A 71 16.33 -6.29 -8.02
N LYS A 72 15.18 -6.48 -8.68
CA LYS A 72 14.33 -5.35 -9.09
C LYS A 72 13.70 -4.62 -7.91
N LYS A 73 13.30 -5.32 -6.85
CA LYS A 73 12.83 -4.70 -5.60
C LYS A 73 13.91 -3.82 -4.97
N ILE A 74 15.14 -4.32 -4.90
CA ILE A 74 16.29 -3.56 -4.37
C ILE A 74 16.54 -2.32 -5.23
N SER A 75 16.55 -2.46 -6.55
CA SER A 75 16.75 -1.32 -7.47
C SER A 75 15.69 -0.24 -7.33
N LEU A 76 14.41 -0.63 -7.17
CA LEU A 76 13.30 0.31 -6.93
C LEU A 76 13.49 1.10 -5.63
N ASN A 77 13.84 0.41 -4.53
CA ASN A 77 14.07 1.06 -3.25
C ASN A 77 15.33 1.95 -3.27
N SER A 78 16.38 1.51 -3.96
CA SER A 78 17.63 2.26 -4.09
C SER A 78 17.48 3.53 -4.92
N ALA A 79 16.55 3.58 -5.87
CA ALA A 79 16.30 4.77 -6.69
C ALA A 79 15.87 5.98 -5.83
N TYR A 80 14.98 5.76 -4.86
CA TYR A 80 14.60 6.80 -3.89
C TYR A 80 15.81 7.30 -3.09
N GLY A 81 16.60 6.38 -2.52
CA GLY A 81 17.81 6.73 -1.78
C GLY A 81 18.86 7.44 -2.63
N ALA A 82 18.98 7.07 -3.91
CA ALA A 82 19.89 7.73 -4.84
C ALA A 82 19.50 9.17 -5.12
N ILE A 83 18.23 9.47 -5.34
CA ILE A 83 17.74 10.84 -5.57
C ILE A 83 18.09 11.76 -4.39
N GLY A 84 18.04 11.25 -3.16
CA GLY A 84 18.40 11.98 -1.95
C GLY A 84 19.91 12.01 -1.63
N ASN A 85 20.75 11.36 -2.43
CA ASN A 85 22.19 11.28 -2.21
C ASN A 85 22.94 12.34 -3.03
N GLN A 86 23.68 13.24 -2.36
CA GLN A 86 24.43 14.36 -2.97
C GLN A 86 25.45 13.93 -4.04
N TYR A 87 25.94 12.70 -4.01
CA TYR A 87 26.88 12.17 -5.02
C TYR A 87 26.20 11.55 -6.25
N PHE A 88 24.88 11.47 -6.24
CA PHE A 88 24.16 10.95 -7.39
C PHE A 88 24.03 12.00 -8.50
N ARG A 89 24.28 11.61 -9.73
CA ARG A 89 24.25 12.52 -10.91
C ARG A 89 22.93 13.31 -11.03
N TYR A 90 21.83 12.73 -10.61
CA TYR A 90 20.48 13.33 -10.66
C TYR A 90 19.96 13.65 -9.27
N TYR A 91 20.87 13.96 -8.35
CA TYR A 91 20.53 14.41 -7.01
C TYR A 91 19.61 15.62 -7.05
N LYS A 92 18.51 15.51 -6.32
CA LYS A 92 17.61 16.61 -6.05
C LYS A 92 16.83 16.30 -4.77
N LEU A 93 17.20 16.97 -3.69
CA LEU A 93 16.64 16.73 -2.36
C LEU A 93 15.12 16.97 -2.33
N GLU A 94 14.66 18.01 -2.99
CA GLU A 94 13.25 18.39 -3.06
C GLU A 94 12.38 17.27 -3.66
N ASN A 95 12.92 16.53 -4.65
CA ASN A 95 12.20 15.38 -5.20
C ASN A 95 12.09 14.23 -4.19
N ALA A 96 13.13 13.99 -3.39
CA ALA A 96 13.08 12.95 -2.34
C ALA A 96 12.10 13.35 -1.23
N GLU A 97 12.11 14.62 -0.82
CA GLU A 97 11.16 15.17 0.16
C GLU A 97 9.72 15.09 -0.36
N ALA A 98 9.47 15.47 -1.62
CA ALA A 98 8.16 15.41 -2.23
C ALA A 98 7.59 13.97 -2.26
N ILE A 99 8.42 12.96 -2.55
CA ILE A 99 8.02 11.54 -2.49
C ILE A 99 7.58 11.16 -1.08
N THR A 100 8.38 11.52 -0.08
CA THR A 100 8.10 11.20 1.33
C THR A 100 6.83 11.89 1.83
N LEU A 101 6.71 13.18 1.55
CA LEU A 101 5.55 13.98 1.97
C LEU A 101 4.27 13.53 1.27
N SER A 102 4.34 13.19 -0.02
CA SER A 102 3.20 12.63 -0.75
C SER A 102 2.76 11.29 -0.15
N GLY A 103 3.70 10.45 0.28
CA GLY A 103 3.41 9.22 1.01
C GLY A 103 2.68 9.47 2.33
N GLN A 104 3.15 10.44 3.12
CA GLN A 104 2.50 10.83 4.38
C GLN A 104 1.08 11.38 4.17
N VAL A 105 0.87 12.20 3.15
CA VAL A 105 -0.47 12.68 2.79
C VAL A 105 -1.37 11.53 2.39
N SER A 106 -0.88 10.63 1.57
CA SER A 106 -1.65 9.48 1.10
C SER A 106 -2.14 8.58 2.23
N ILE A 107 -1.26 8.25 3.20
CA ILE A 107 -1.65 7.40 4.32
C ILE A 107 -2.64 8.10 5.26
N ARG A 108 -2.42 9.38 5.58
CA ARG A 108 -3.34 10.17 6.41
C ARG A 108 -4.70 10.38 5.73
N TRP A 109 -4.70 10.54 4.42
CA TRP A 109 -5.94 10.63 3.65
C TRP A 109 -6.78 9.37 3.83
N ILE A 110 -6.18 8.20 3.66
CA ILE A 110 -6.89 6.92 3.82
C ILE A 110 -7.32 6.69 5.26
N GLU A 111 -6.49 7.01 6.24
CA GLU A 111 -6.83 6.96 7.67
C GLU A 111 -8.12 7.73 7.96
N ASN A 112 -8.17 9.01 7.57
CA ASN A 112 -9.35 9.85 7.76
C ASN A 112 -10.58 9.32 6.99
N ARG A 113 -10.39 8.85 5.75
CA ARG A 113 -11.48 8.30 4.94
C ARG A 113 -12.03 7.00 5.54
N MET A 114 -11.17 6.11 6.01
CA MET A 114 -11.59 4.85 6.62
C MET A 114 -12.31 5.07 7.95
N ASN A 115 -11.83 5.98 8.80
CA ASN A 115 -12.52 6.36 10.02
C ASN A 115 -13.91 6.94 9.74
N SER A 116 -14.02 7.86 8.79
CA SER A 116 -15.31 8.43 8.38
C SER A 116 -16.26 7.37 7.83
N TYR A 117 -15.74 6.42 7.04
CA TYR A 117 -16.53 5.34 6.45
C TYR A 117 -17.05 4.37 7.51
N LEU A 118 -16.19 3.93 8.45
CA LEU A 118 -16.56 3.03 9.52
C LEU A 118 -17.54 3.68 10.51
N ASN A 119 -17.34 4.94 10.88
CA ASN A 119 -18.28 5.68 11.72
C ASN A 119 -19.65 5.77 11.05
N LYS A 120 -19.72 6.01 9.74
CA LYS A 120 -20.99 6.03 9.00
C LYS A 120 -21.71 4.67 9.02
N ILE A 121 -20.99 3.57 8.76
CA ILE A 121 -21.57 2.23 8.72
C ILE A 121 -22.00 1.78 10.12
N LEU A 122 -21.15 2.02 11.11
CA LEU A 122 -21.38 1.63 12.48
C LEU A 122 -22.26 2.62 13.24
N LYS A 123 -22.70 3.71 12.61
CA LYS A 123 -23.51 4.77 13.24
C LYS A 123 -22.89 5.24 14.56
N THR A 124 -21.60 5.45 14.55
CA THR A 124 -20.81 6.02 15.66
C THR A 124 -20.32 7.40 15.28
N GLU A 125 -19.91 8.20 16.24
CA GLU A 125 -19.37 9.55 16.03
C GLU A 125 -17.95 9.62 16.61
N ASP A 126 -17.01 10.12 15.81
CA ASP A 126 -15.62 10.38 16.20
C ASP A 126 -14.86 9.20 16.82
N VAL A 127 -15.24 7.96 16.49
CA VAL A 127 -14.50 6.77 16.91
C VAL A 127 -13.32 6.57 15.97
N ASP A 128 -12.12 6.39 16.54
CA ASP A 128 -10.93 6.07 15.79
C ASP A 128 -10.78 4.55 15.61
N TYR A 129 -11.14 4.07 14.42
CA TYR A 129 -11.01 2.66 14.03
C TYR A 129 -9.64 2.33 13.45
N VAL A 130 -8.87 3.33 13.02
CA VAL A 130 -7.49 3.15 12.56
C VAL A 130 -6.55 3.27 13.76
N ILE A 131 -6.25 2.15 14.39
CA ILE A 131 -5.46 2.10 15.63
C ILE A 131 -3.96 2.31 15.44
N ALA A 132 -3.46 2.08 14.23
CA ALA A 132 -2.07 2.31 13.87
C ALA A 132 -1.92 2.45 12.35
N SER A 133 -0.86 3.13 11.93
CA SER A 133 -0.43 3.17 10.53
C SER A 133 1.10 3.09 10.45
N ASP A 134 1.62 2.44 9.42
CA ASP A 134 3.06 2.41 9.15
C ASP A 134 3.32 2.51 7.65
N THR A 135 3.92 3.61 7.24
CA THR A 135 4.39 3.93 5.88
C THR A 135 3.30 3.80 4.80
N ASP A 136 2.85 2.59 4.51
CA ASP A 136 1.90 2.22 3.44
C ASP A 136 0.82 1.23 3.92
N SER A 137 0.72 1.00 5.22
CA SER A 137 -0.28 0.11 5.81
C SER A 137 -1.07 0.79 6.93
N ILE A 138 -2.33 0.40 7.09
CA ILE A 138 -3.20 0.80 8.19
C ILE A 138 -3.69 -0.44 8.94
N TYR A 139 -3.89 -0.29 10.23
CA TYR A 139 -4.42 -1.32 11.12
C TYR A 139 -5.79 -0.90 11.61
N LEU A 140 -6.80 -1.69 11.27
CA LEU A 140 -8.20 -1.39 11.59
C LEU A 140 -8.68 -2.24 12.75
N ASN A 141 -9.30 -1.63 13.75
CA ASN A 141 -10.07 -2.32 14.77
C ASN A 141 -11.48 -2.56 14.24
N LEU A 142 -11.80 -3.80 13.93
CA LEU A 142 -13.12 -4.21 13.41
C LEU A 142 -13.95 -4.96 14.44
N GLY A 143 -13.60 -4.87 15.72
CA GLY A 143 -14.32 -5.54 16.82
C GLY A 143 -15.80 -5.18 16.85
N ASP A 144 -16.14 -3.91 16.75
CA ASP A 144 -17.53 -3.44 16.76
C ASP A 144 -18.33 -3.93 15.54
N LEU A 145 -17.69 -3.99 14.38
CA LEU A 145 -18.30 -4.56 13.17
C LEU A 145 -18.64 -6.04 13.38
N VAL A 146 -17.70 -6.83 13.91
CA VAL A 146 -17.90 -8.25 14.20
C VAL A 146 -18.98 -8.42 15.25
N ASN A 147 -18.95 -7.65 16.34
CA ASN A 147 -19.94 -7.73 17.41
C ASN A 147 -21.37 -7.49 16.88
N ARG A 148 -21.57 -6.50 16.03
CA ARG A 148 -22.89 -6.22 15.43
C ARG A 148 -23.39 -7.32 14.51
N VAL A 149 -22.52 -7.85 13.66
CA VAL A 149 -22.93 -8.87 12.68
C VAL A 149 -23.20 -10.23 13.33
N TYR A 150 -22.46 -10.53 14.42
CA TYR A 150 -22.60 -11.79 15.17
C TYR A 150 -23.37 -11.64 16.47
N GLU A 151 -24.16 -10.56 16.62
CA GLU A 151 -25.05 -10.39 17.75
C GLU A 151 -26.06 -11.55 17.81
N GLY A 152 -26.09 -12.28 18.92
CA GLY A 152 -26.96 -13.46 19.10
C GLY A 152 -26.56 -14.71 18.31
N ARG A 153 -25.37 -14.74 17.70
CA ARG A 153 -24.84 -15.90 16.96
C ARG A 153 -23.56 -16.43 17.63
N GLU A 154 -23.27 -17.71 17.35
CA GLU A 154 -21.99 -18.29 17.78
C GLU A 154 -20.83 -17.66 17.03
N LYS A 155 -19.80 -17.26 17.79
CA LYS A 155 -18.61 -16.57 17.24
C LYS A 155 -17.51 -17.59 16.94
N ASP A 156 -17.68 -18.35 15.84
CA ASP A 156 -16.62 -19.20 15.34
C ASP A 156 -15.54 -18.37 14.63
N ALA A 157 -14.27 -18.60 14.99
CA ALA A 157 -13.14 -17.85 14.45
C ALA A 157 -13.01 -17.98 12.91
N ALA A 158 -13.26 -19.17 12.35
CA ALA A 158 -13.16 -19.39 10.92
C ALA A 158 -14.24 -18.61 10.14
N SER A 159 -15.46 -18.55 10.68
CA SER A 159 -16.56 -17.78 10.12
C SER A 159 -16.27 -16.28 10.17
N ILE A 160 -15.73 -15.77 11.27
CA ILE A 160 -15.34 -14.35 11.41
C ILE A 160 -14.25 -13.98 10.40
N VAL A 161 -13.20 -14.81 10.29
CA VAL A 161 -12.12 -14.56 9.33
C VAL A 161 -12.63 -14.57 7.89
N SER A 162 -13.50 -15.52 7.54
CA SER A 162 -14.11 -15.59 6.20
C SER A 162 -14.97 -14.36 5.90
N PHE A 163 -15.77 -13.92 6.86
CA PHE A 163 -16.59 -12.71 6.77
C PHE A 163 -15.72 -11.46 6.58
N LEU A 164 -14.74 -11.25 7.45
CA LEU A 164 -13.85 -10.09 7.38
C LEU A 164 -13.04 -10.08 6.07
N ASN A 165 -12.56 -11.25 5.62
CA ASN A 165 -11.89 -11.36 4.34
C ASN A 165 -12.77 -10.87 3.19
N LYS A 166 -14.02 -11.31 3.15
CA LYS A 166 -14.99 -10.90 2.14
C LYS A 166 -15.31 -9.39 2.21
N VAL A 167 -15.49 -8.85 3.41
CA VAL A 167 -15.73 -7.41 3.61
C VAL A 167 -14.53 -6.59 3.13
N CYS A 168 -13.31 -7.00 3.47
CA CYS A 168 -12.11 -6.33 3.00
C CYS A 168 -12.02 -6.32 1.47
N GLU A 169 -12.19 -7.46 0.82
CA GLU A 169 -12.06 -7.59 -0.63
C GLU A 169 -13.18 -6.88 -1.43
N VAL A 170 -14.41 -6.94 -0.93
CA VAL A 170 -15.58 -6.45 -1.68
C VAL A 170 -15.88 -4.98 -1.37
N GLU A 171 -15.69 -4.54 -0.12
CA GLU A 171 -16.09 -3.21 0.33
C GLU A 171 -14.88 -2.30 0.59
N PHE A 172 -13.95 -2.71 1.47
CA PHE A 172 -12.88 -1.81 1.91
C PHE A 172 -11.87 -1.54 0.80
N GLU A 173 -11.42 -2.56 0.06
CA GLU A 173 -10.46 -2.36 -1.04
C GLU A 173 -11.04 -1.43 -2.11
N LYS A 174 -12.31 -1.58 -2.47
CA LYS A 174 -12.98 -0.70 -3.43
C LYS A 174 -13.13 0.73 -2.91
N TYR A 175 -13.51 0.88 -1.63
CA TYR A 175 -13.64 2.20 -1.02
C TYR A 175 -12.29 2.93 -0.96
N ILE A 176 -11.22 2.22 -0.59
CA ILE A 176 -9.85 2.74 -0.58
C ILE A 176 -9.42 3.15 -2.00
N GLU A 177 -9.67 2.31 -3.00
CA GLU A 177 -9.37 2.62 -4.41
C GLU A 177 -10.09 3.89 -4.87
N SER A 178 -11.38 4.01 -4.60
CA SER A 178 -12.17 5.22 -4.89
C SER A 178 -11.64 6.44 -4.14
N SER A 179 -11.22 6.27 -2.90
CA SER A 179 -10.63 7.34 -2.09
C SER A 179 -9.28 7.81 -2.64
N TYR A 180 -8.44 6.91 -3.10
CA TYR A 180 -7.19 7.26 -3.79
C TYR A 180 -7.44 7.92 -5.15
N GLN A 181 -8.46 7.50 -5.89
CA GLN A 181 -8.85 8.18 -7.11
C GLN A 181 -9.29 9.62 -6.85
N THR A 182 -10.02 9.86 -5.75
CA THR A 182 -10.39 11.20 -5.31
C THR A 182 -9.17 12.04 -4.95
N LEU A 183 -8.22 11.47 -4.21
CA LEU A 183 -6.94 12.14 -3.89
C LEU A 183 -6.15 12.46 -5.15
N ALA A 184 -6.01 11.51 -6.07
CA ALA A 184 -5.30 11.70 -7.34
C ALA A 184 -5.91 12.84 -8.17
N SER A 185 -7.23 12.95 -8.21
CA SER A 185 -7.94 14.05 -8.86
C SER A 185 -7.70 15.38 -8.14
N TYR A 186 -7.72 15.39 -6.81
CA TYR A 186 -7.49 16.58 -5.99
C TYR A 186 -6.08 17.15 -6.19
N VAL A 187 -5.05 16.29 -6.19
CA VAL A 187 -3.67 16.71 -6.42
C VAL A 187 -3.30 16.81 -7.90
N ASN A 188 -4.26 16.60 -8.80
CA ASN A 188 -4.06 16.60 -10.25
C ASN A 188 -2.93 15.65 -10.69
N ALA A 189 -2.89 14.44 -10.14
CA ALA A 189 -1.87 13.44 -10.42
C ALA A 189 -1.89 13.01 -11.90
N TYR A 190 -0.73 12.63 -12.43
CA TYR A 190 -0.60 12.08 -13.78
C TYR A 190 -1.36 10.75 -13.93
N ASP A 191 -1.25 9.90 -12.92
CA ASP A 191 -1.89 8.58 -12.88
C ASP A 191 -2.08 8.14 -11.43
N GLN A 192 -3.14 7.37 -11.14
CA GLN A 192 -3.39 6.78 -9.84
C GLN A 192 -2.65 5.44 -9.74
N LYS A 193 -1.70 5.32 -8.80
CA LYS A 193 -0.84 4.13 -8.61
C LYS A 193 -0.97 3.51 -7.22
N MET A 194 -1.71 4.16 -6.32
CA MET A 194 -1.84 3.71 -4.94
C MET A 194 -2.98 2.70 -4.82
N PHE A 195 -2.72 1.59 -4.16
CA PHE A 195 -3.73 0.60 -3.80
C PHE A 195 -3.34 -0.09 -2.50
N MET A 196 -4.32 -0.52 -1.75
CA MET A 196 -4.13 -1.36 -0.57
C MET A 196 -4.88 -2.67 -0.73
N LYS A 197 -4.31 -3.72 -0.17
CA LYS A 197 -4.94 -5.05 -0.07
C LYS A 197 -4.87 -5.54 1.35
N ARG A 198 -5.85 -6.35 1.75
CA ARG A 198 -5.81 -7.03 3.01
C ARG A 198 -4.60 -7.98 3.06
N GLU A 199 -3.75 -7.84 4.06
CA GLU A 199 -2.62 -8.72 4.32
C GLU A 199 -2.94 -9.76 5.39
N ASN A 200 -3.27 -9.28 6.60
CA ASN A 200 -3.51 -10.13 7.76
C ASN A 200 -4.84 -9.83 8.42
N ILE A 201 -5.42 -10.84 9.08
CA ILE A 201 -6.53 -10.73 10.03
C ILE A 201 -6.04 -11.42 11.29
N ALA A 202 -6.12 -10.72 12.42
CA ALA A 202 -5.71 -11.24 13.72
C ALA A 202 -6.78 -10.90 14.77
N ASP A 203 -6.88 -11.72 15.80
CA ASP A 203 -7.74 -11.48 16.97
C ASP A 203 -7.07 -10.56 17.99
N ARG A 204 -5.74 -10.51 17.98
CA ARG A 204 -4.92 -9.66 18.86
C ARG A 204 -3.69 -9.14 18.13
N GLY A 205 -3.29 -7.92 18.50
CA GLY A 205 -2.06 -7.29 18.01
C GLY A 205 -1.24 -6.75 19.18
N ILE A 206 0.08 -6.87 19.10
CA ILE A 206 1.01 -6.33 20.10
C ILE A 206 2.06 -5.50 19.35
N TRP A 207 2.14 -4.22 19.69
CA TRP A 207 3.17 -3.31 19.19
C TRP A 207 4.21 -3.07 20.29
N THR A 208 5.32 -3.76 20.24
CA THR A 208 6.39 -3.70 21.26
C THR A 208 7.28 -2.48 21.10
N ALA A 209 7.46 -1.99 19.88
CA ALA A 209 8.20 -0.79 19.55
C ALA A 209 7.89 -0.36 18.10
N LYS A 210 8.38 0.83 17.70
CA LYS A 210 8.29 1.28 16.30
C LYS A 210 8.85 0.22 15.36
N LYS A 211 8.06 -0.23 14.39
CA LYS A 211 8.39 -1.30 13.41
C LYS A 211 8.63 -2.68 14.01
N ARG A 212 8.09 -2.96 15.19
CA ARG A 212 8.10 -4.28 15.82
C ARG A 212 6.68 -4.66 16.25
N TYR A 213 5.98 -5.39 15.39
CA TYR A 213 4.59 -5.85 15.56
C TYR A 213 4.42 -7.17 14.81
#